data_e14d49a012a00eecec98909a9d00e9ac
#
_entry.id   e14d49a012a00eecec98909a9d00e9ac
#
_cell.length_a   1.000
_cell.length_b   1.000
_cell.length_c   1.000
_cell.angle_alpha   90.00
_cell.angle_beta   90.00
_cell.angle_gamma   90.00
#
_symmetry.space_group_name_H-M   'P 1'
#
loop_
_entity.id
_entity.type
_entity.pdbx_description
1 polymer ?
#
loop_
_entity_poly.entity_id
_entity_poly.type
_entity_poly.pdbx_seq_one_letter_code
_entity_poly.pdbx_strand_id
1 'polypeptide(L)'
;MPTAAQGLRLPRWLCQGWLAAVLVGLVAAPVVAAPPVVPVAGDVSIDDLAIRSTKLEAAGQWAELVSLCEPAARKGTLSPDLFARYDLAKIHCDLARRSAELAYQQELARLAENDARRLYAECLNRIASHHVERPDFRRLVERGCLAMDVAVTDPDFCRLHARQATPERVEQFRDHVQRIVAERGISSVAEAETIAAWVARAAHSAVGVPPVVTLLEMTAAAVGGLDEYSAFLTTGQLNDLYAQIEGNFVGLGVELKSADDGLLVVHVIPGSPAERSGLLGGDHIVGIAGRAIGGMHVDAAAQLLQGPEGSVVTLAVLRSAGPARAMTVRREHVEVPSIEDIRLIDRTVGVGYLHITSFQKTTAADLDAALRRLDSAGMRSLVIDLRGNPGGLLSAAVDVADLFIDRGLVVATRGRSPEEDFNYTASQPGTWRLPLTVLIDGDSASSSEIFAGAIRDHGRGRIVGVRSYGKGSIQGIFPLQIAGVGMRLTTASFYSPAGRPYSRVGVEPDVWVQQTGRPDAAGKQIGGDAPLAAAVELARNAAGHSLAQPVSRRILPR
;
A
#
# COMPACT_ATOMS: atom_id res chain seq x y z
N MET A 1 10.66 -9.21 61.44
CA MET A 1 10.00 -8.09 60.73
C MET A 1 10.24 -8.27 59.26
N PRO A 2 9.24 -8.63 58.47
CA PRO A 2 9.38 -8.74 57.01
C PRO A 2 8.79 -7.50 56.35
N THR A 3 9.52 -6.98 55.38
CA THR A 3 9.15 -5.89 54.50
C THR A 3 8.21 -6.40 53.38
N ALA A 4 7.08 -5.75 53.24
CA ALA A 4 6.07 -6.03 52.25
C ALA A 4 6.51 -5.56 50.88
N ALA A 5 6.59 -6.49 49.92
CA ALA A 5 6.63 -6.20 48.47
C ALA A 5 5.19 -6.11 47.96
N GLN A 6 4.74 -4.92 47.66
CA GLN A 6 3.47 -4.70 46.93
C GLN A 6 3.65 -5.07 45.45
N GLY A 7 3.13 -6.23 45.06
CA GLY A 7 3.03 -6.63 43.67
C GLY A 7 1.91 -5.87 42.97
N LEU A 8 2.26 -5.07 41.97
CA LEU A 8 1.32 -4.52 40.98
C LEU A 8 0.68 -5.69 40.19
N ARG A 9 -0.59 -5.93 40.44
CA ARG A 9 -1.40 -6.83 39.63
C ARG A 9 -1.78 -6.12 38.33
N LEU A 10 -1.10 -6.46 37.23
CA LEU A 10 -1.54 -6.10 35.88
C LEU A 10 -2.82 -6.86 35.51
N PRO A 11 -3.76 -6.23 34.83
CA PRO A 11 -5.03 -6.88 34.47
C PRO A 11 -4.82 -8.00 33.43
N ARG A 12 -5.57 -9.07 33.58
CA ARG A 12 -5.47 -10.39 32.93
C ARG A 12 -5.74 -10.43 31.40
N TRP A 13 -5.95 -9.30 30.73
CA TRP A 13 -6.22 -9.24 29.29
C TRP A 13 -4.98 -8.97 28.43
N LEU A 14 -3.79 -8.93 29.01
CA LEU A 14 -2.50 -8.73 28.31
C LEU A 14 -1.81 -10.03 27.84
N CYS A 15 -2.46 -11.19 27.90
CA CYS A 15 -1.86 -12.50 27.58
C CYS A 15 -2.53 -13.24 26.42
N GLN A 16 -3.13 -12.55 25.45
CA GLN A 16 -3.44 -13.16 24.15
C GLN A 16 -3.04 -12.16 23.08
N GLY A 17 -1.86 -12.40 22.48
CA GLY A 17 -1.26 -11.56 21.46
C GLY A 17 -2.05 -11.57 20.16
N TRP A 18 -2.93 -10.61 19.99
CA TRP A 18 -3.58 -10.28 18.74
C TRP A 18 -3.31 -8.79 18.46
N LEU A 19 -2.15 -8.49 17.93
CA LEU A 19 -1.92 -7.24 17.22
C LEU A 19 -2.37 -7.47 15.76
N ALA A 20 -3.70 -7.50 15.55
CA ALA A 20 -4.24 -7.24 14.24
C ALA A 20 -4.14 -5.72 14.01
N ALA A 21 -3.06 -5.25 13.41
CA ALA A 21 -3.02 -3.92 12.86
C ALA A 21 -4.01 -3.88 11.69
N VAL A 22 -5.16 -3.24 11.89
CA VAL A 22 -6.16 -3.06 10.85
C VAL A 22 -5.67 -1.98 9.91
N LEU A 23 -5.16 -2.38 8.75
CA LEU A 23 -4.67 -1.49 7.71
C LEU A 23 -5.73 -1.29 6.65
N VAL A 24 -6.19 -0.08 6.52
CA VAL A 24 -7.00 0.36 5.37
C VAL A 24 -6.01 0.92 4.35
N GLY A 25 -5.58 0.03 3.50
CA GLY A 25 -4.96 0.19 2.21
C GLY A 25 -3.86 1.20 1.95
N LEU A 26 -2.64 0.73 1.93
CA LEU A 26 -1.67 1.21 0.97
C LEU A 26 -1.37 0.05 0.01
N VAL A 27 -2.01 0.05 -1.15
CA VAL A 27 -1.35 -0.48 -2.32
C VAL A 27 -0.35 0.62 -2.71
N ALA A 28 0.86 0.59 -2.10
CA ALA A 28 1.97 0.89 -2.94
C ALA A 28 1.96 -0.26 -3.95
N ALA A 29 1.20 -0.11 -5.04
CA ALA A 29 1.67 -0.69 -6.27
C ALA A 29 3.15 -0.30 -6.29
N PRO A 30 4.10 -1.23 -6.61
CA PRO A 30 5.43 -0.80 -6.91
C PRO A 30 5.22 0.43 -7.78
N VAL A 31 5.88 1.54 -7.45
CA VAL A 31 6.01 2.61 -8.43
C VAL A 31 6.88 2.00 -9.49
N VAL A 32 6.26 1.17 -10.32
CA VAL A 32 6.73 0.94 -11.67
C VAL A 32 6.79 2.36 -12.18
N ALA A 33 7.98 2.82 -12.50
CA ALA A 33 8.15 4.09 -13.17
C ALA A 33 7.06 4.12 -14.22
N ALA A 34 6.10 5.02 -14.03
CA ALA A 34 5.05 5.15 -15.02
C ALA A 34 5.81 5.37 -16.33
N PRO A 35 5.64 4.51 -17.34
CA PRO A 35 6.15 4.80 -18.66
C PRO A 35 5.68 6.23 -18.97
N PRO A 36 6.40 7.02 -19.74
CA PRO A 36 6.06 8.41 -20.00
C PRO A 36 4.56 8.46 -20.25
N VAL A 37 3.84 9.25 -19.45
CA VAL A 37 2.39 9.34 -19.47
C VAL A 37 2.01 9.61 -20.92
N VAL A 38 1.66 8.54 -21.63
CA VAL A 38 0.94 8.68 -22.89
C VAL A 38 -0.36 9.33 -22.47
N PRO A 39 -0.69 10.51 -22.98
CA PRO A 39 -1.91 11.19 -22.57
C PRO A 39 -3.08 10.25 -22.76
N VAL A 40 -3.77 9.90 -21.67
CA VAL A 40 -5.04 9.19 -21.72
C VAL A 40 -6.04 10.21 -22.26
N ALA A 41 -6.03 10.35 -23.57
CA ALA A 41 -7.06 11.02 -24.32
C ALA A 41 -8.07 9.94 -24.71
N GLY A 42 -9.25 9.98 -24.09
CA GLY A 42 -10.38 9.17 -24.47
C GLY A 42 -10.39 7.76 -23.84
N ASP A 43 -11.58 7.28 -23.51
CA ASP A 43 -11.82 5.89 -23.11
C ASP A 43 -11.18 4.96 -24.15
N VAL A 44 -10.10 4.26 -23.77
CA VAL A 44 -9.47 3.22 -24.60
C VAL A 44 -10.54 2.15 -24.80
N SER A 45 -10.90 1.87 -26.05
CA SER A 45 -11.93 0.87 -26.33
C SER A 45 -11.47 -0.51 -25.82
N ILE A 46 -12.41 -1.34 -25.39
CA ILE A 46 -12.12 -2.72 -24.95
C ILE A 46 -11.37 -3.50 -26.03
N ASP A 47 -11.68 -3.24 -27.30
CA ASP A 47 -11.00 -3.86 -28.44
C ASP A 47 -9.52 -3.43 -28.56
N ASP A 48 -9.22 -2.16 -28.33
CA ASP A 48 -7.84 -1.66 -28.34
C ASP A 48 -7.05 -2.22 -27.14
N LEU A 49 -7.67 -2.32 -25.96
CA LEU A 49 -7.09 -3.01 -24.81
C LEU A 49 -6.75 -4.47 -25.12
N ALA A 50 -7.66 -5.19 -25.81
CA ALA A 50 -7.46 -6.59 -26.18
C ALA A 50 -6.29 -6.77 -27.16
N ILE A 51 -6.19 -5.91 -28.17
CA ILE A 51 -5.09 -5.95 -29.16
C ILE A 51 -3.75 -5.62 -28.50
N ARG A 52 -3.70 -4.57 -27.69
CA ARG A 52 -2.46 -4.14 -27.02
C ARG A 52 -2.00 -5.15 -25.99
N SER A 53 -2.92 -5.70 -25.17
CA SER A 53 -2.59 -6.71 -24.19
C SER A 53 -2.02 -7.98 -24.83
N THR A 54 -2.56 -8.43 -25.98
CA THR A 54 -2.03 -9.57 -26.73
C THR A 54 -0.59 -9.33 -27.22
N LYS A 55 -0.27 -8.12 -27.67
CA LYS A 55 1.09 -7.76 -28.09
C LYS A 55 2.07 -7.74 -26.93
N LEU A 56 1.65 -7.19 -25.79
CA LEU A 56 2.48 -7.13 -24.57
C LEU A 56 2.74 -8.53 -24.01
N GLU A 57 1.71 -9.38 -23.99
CA GLU A 57 1.83 -10.79 -23.60
C GLU A 57 2.82 -11.54 -24.49
N ALA A 58 2.68 -11.42 -25.81
CA ALA A 58 3.60 -12.05 -26.77
C ALA A 58 5.04 -11.55 -26.65
N ALA A 59 5.25 -10.32 -26.19
CA ALA A 59 6.55 -9.72 -25.94
C ALA A 59 7.10 -10.00 -24.54
N GLY A 60 6.35 -10.65 -23.65
CA GLY A 60 6.72 -10.86 -22.25
C GLY A 60 6.77 -9.59 -21.41
N GLN A 61 6.11 -8.51 -21.88
CA GLN A 61 6.08 -7.20 -21.20
C GLN A 61 4.97 -7.15 -20.15
N TRP A 62 5.13 -7.98 -19.10
CA TRP A 62 4.10 -8.21 -18.09
C TRP A 62 3.75 -6.97 -17.27
N ALA A 63 4.75 -6.16 -16.89
CA ALA A 63 4.55 -4.95 -16.10
C ALA A 63 3.73 -3.89 -16.87
N GLU A 64 4.02 -3.71 -18.17
CA GLU A 64 3.27 -2.81 -19.03
C GLU A 64 1.84 -3.32 -19.27
N LEU A 65 1.66 -4.65 -19.36
CA LEU A 65 0.33 -5.26 -19.49
C LEU A 65 -0.50 -5.00 -18.22
N VAL A 66 0.08 -5.17 -17.03
CA VAL A 66 -0.58 -4.84 -15.76
C VAL A 66 -0.97 -3.37 -15.76
N SER A 67 -0.04 -2.46 -16.05
CA SER A 67 -0.30 -1.00 -16.07
C SER A 67 -1.38 -0.62 -17.08
N LEU A 68 -1.42 -1.27 -18.22
CA LEU A 68 -2.42 -1.02 -19.28
C LEU A 68 -3.83 -1.43 -18.82
N CYS A 69 -3.97 -2.59 -18.18
CA CYS A 69 -5.26 -3.17 -17.80
C CYS A 69 -5.77 -2.67 -16.44
N GLU A 70 -4.90 -2.19 -15.57
CA GLU A 70 -5.21 -1.78 -14.19
C GLU A 70 -6.40 -0.81 -14.08
N PRO A 71 -6.52 0.27 -14.87
CA PRO A 71 -7.65 1.19 -14.77
C PRO A 71 -9.00 0.54 -15.10
N ALA A 72 -9.02 -0.40 -16.05
CA ALA A 72 -10.22 -1.14 -16.43
C ALA A 72 -10.54 -2.26 -15.43
N ALA A 73 -9.50 -2.91 -14.88
CA ALA A 73 -9.65 -3.89 -13.80
C ALA A 73 -10.30 -3.27 -12.56
N ARG A 74 -9.83 -2.10 -12.13
CA ARG A 74 -10.40 -1.33 -11.01
C ARG A 74 -11.87 -0.97 -11.22
N LYS A 75 -12.25 -0.62 -12.45
CA LYS A 75 -13.64 -0.34 -12.81
C LYS A 75 -14.50 -1.60 -12.95
N GLY A 76 -13.89 -2.79 -12.94
CA GLY A 76 -14.57 -4.06 -13.18
C GLY A 76 -15.11 -4.20 -14.61
N THR A 77 -14.47 -3.55 -15.58
CA THR A 77 -14.92 -3.50 -16.99
C THR A 77 -14.13 -4.42 -17.91
N LEU A 78 -13.14 -5.17 -17.39
CA LEU A 78 -12.41 -6.15 -18.18
C LEU A 78 -13.33 -7.31 -18.60
N SER A 79 -13.21 -7.74 -19.86
CA SER A 79 -13.80 -9.01 -20.28
C SER A 79 -13.12 -10.19 -19.58
N PRO A 80 -13.75 -11.38 -19.48
CA PRO A 80 -13.14 -12.55 -18.85
C PRO A 80 -11.75 -12.89 -19.41
N ASP A 81 -11.56 -12.79 -20.72
CA ASP A 81 -10.28 -13.08 -21.38
C ASP A 81 -9.20 -12.04 -21.03
N LEU A 82 -9.56 -10.75 -21.01
CA LEU A 82 -8.66 -9.70 -20.59
C LEU A 82 -8.30 -9.80 -19.11
N PHE A 83 -9.28 -10.17 -18.28
CA PHE A 83 -9.04 -10.41 -16.87
C PHE A 83 -8.07 -11.59 -16.66
N ALA A 84 -8.23 -12.68 -17.39
CA ALA A 84 -7.32 -13.83 -17.31
C ALA A 84 -5.88 -13.44 -17.71
N ARG A 85 -5.69 -12.64 -18.76
CA ARG A 85 -4.36 -12.12 -19.14
C ARG A 85 -3.77 -11.19 -18.12
N TYR A 86 -4.57 -10.26 -17.59
CA TYR A 86 -4.16 -9.36 -16.52
C TYR A 86 -3.72 -10.12 -15.27
N ASP A 87 -4.49 -11.14 -14.90
CA ASP A 87 -4.21 -11.99 -13.76
C ASP A 87 -2.93 -12.83 -13.96
N LEU A 88 -2.73 -13.38 -15.15
CA LEU A 88 -1.49 -14.06 -15.53
C LEU A 88 -0.28 -13.12 -15.46
N ALA A 89 -0.41 -11.90 -15.97
CA ALA A 89 0.65 -10.91 -15.92
C ALA A 89 1.02 -10.54 -14.47
N LYS A 90 0.05 -10.47 -13.56
CA LYS A 90 0.33 -10.29 -12.13
C LYS A 90 1.15 -11.43 -11.54
N ILE A 91 0.85 -12.68 -11.90
CA ILE A 91 1.64 -13.85 -11.45
C ILE A 91 3.10 -13.70 -11.90
N HIS A 92 3.34 -13.33 -13.16
CA HIS A 92 4.70 -13.09 -13.68
C HIS A 92 5.43 -11.98 -12.92
N CYS A 93 4.77 -10.84 -12.70
CA CYS A 93 5.35 -9.72 -11.96
C CYS A 93 5.70 -10.09 -10.51
N ASP A 94 4.80 -10.80 -9.84
CA ASP A 94 5.00 -11.21 -8.45
C ASP A 94 6.11 -12.26 -8.31
N LEU A 95 6.19 -13.19 -9.26
CA LEU A 95 7.28 -14.18 -9.35
C LEU A 95 8.63 -13.49 -9.56
N ALA A 96 8.72 -12.58 -10.53
CA ALA A 96 9.93 -11.84 -10.84
C ALA A 96 10.43 -11.05 -9.62
N ARG A 97 9.50 -10.38 -8.90
CA ARG A 97 9.82 -9.64 -7.67
C ARG A 97 10.41 -10.55 -6.60
N ARG A 98 9.75 -11.68 -6.28
CA ARG A 98 10.26 -12.63 -5.28
C ARG A 98 11.59 -13.26 -5.69
N SER A 99 11.78 -13.54 -6.97
CA SER A 99 13.03 -14.08 -7.51
C SER A 99 14.19 -13.09 -7.38
N ALA A 100 13.93 -11.79 -7.50
CA ALA A 100 14.93 -10.74 -7.38
C ALA A 100 15.30 -10.41 -5.92
N GLU A 101 14.45 -10.75 -4.94
CA GLU A 101 14.64 -10.39 -3.53
C GLU A 101 15.64 -11.35 -2.84
N LEU A 102 16.88 -10.89 -2.66
CA LEU A 102 17.97 -11.68 -2.08
C LEU A 102 17.66 -12.21 -0.67
N ALA A 103 17.03 -11.40 0.16
CA ALA A 103 16.65 -11.79 1.53
C ALA A 103 15.67 -12.97 1.50
N TYR A 104 14.67 -12.90 0.64
CA TYR A 104 13.70 -13.98 0.45
C TYR A 104 14.38 -15.26 -0.06
N GLN A 105 15.29 -15.16 -1.03
CA GLN A 105 16.05 -16.32 -1.53
C GLN A 105 16.92 -16.98 -0.43
N GLN A 106 17.49 -16.20 0.46
CA GLN A 106 18.26 -16.72 1.60
C GLN A 106 17.35 -17.44 2.61
N GLU A 107 16.16 -16.92 2.87
CA GLU A 107 15.18 -17.58 3.75
C GLU A 107 14.68 -18.91 3.14
N LEU A 108 14.38 -18.94 1.83
CA LEU A 108 14.05 -20.18 1.11
C LEU A 108 15.10 -21.26 1.28
N ALA A 109 16.38 -20.89 1.19
CA ALA A 109 17.50 -21.83 1.30
C ALA A 109 17.64 -22.43 2.72
N ARG A 110 17.11 -21.78 3.73
CA ARG A 110 17.17 -22.21 5.15
C ARG A 110 15.95 -22.97 5.61
N LEU A 111 14.83 -22.83 4.90
CA LEU A 111 13.55 -23.37 5.31
C LEU A 111 13.48 -24.89 5.06
N ALA A 112 13.04 -25.65 6.07
CA ALA A 112 12.79 -27.08 5.91
C ALA A 112 11.43 -27.33 5.21
N GLU A 113 11.31 -28.45 4.48
CA GLU A 113 10.06 -28.80 3.78
C GLU A 113 8.86 -28.89 4.71
N ASN A 114 9.02 -29.47 5.89
CA ASN A 114 7.94 -29.54 6.88
C ASN A 114 7.48 -28.16 7.37
N ASP A 115 8.40 -27.19 7.43
CA ASP A 115 8.06 -25.82 7.81
C ASP A 115 7.30 -25.12 6.68
N ALA A 116 7.72 -25.32 5.42
CA ALA A 116 7.00 -24.80 4.26
C ALA A 116 5.57 -25.39 4.17
N ARG A 117 5.39 -26.67 4.46
CA ARG A 117 4.06 -27.31 4.53
C ARG A 117 3.20 -26.72 5.64
N ARG A 118 3.77 -26.54 6.85
CA ARG A 118 3.07 -25.88 7.97
C ARG A 118 2.68 -24.45 7.63
N LEU A 119 3.56 -23.71 6.96
CA LEU A 119 3.31 -22.34 6.50
C LEU A 119 2.12 -22.30 5.52
N TYR A 120 2.11 -23.20 4.53
CA TYR A 120 1.00 -23.31 3.59
C TYR A 120 -0.33 -23.58 4.31
N ALA A 121 -0.35 -24.54 5.24
CA ALA A 121 -1.52 -24.87 6.03
C ALA A 121 -1.95 -23.70 6.95
N GLU A 122 -1.00 -23.00 7.57
CA GLU A 122 -1.27 -21.80 8.38
C GLU A 122 -1.92 -20.71 7.53
N CYS A 123 -1.40 -20.43 6.33
CA CYS A 123 -1.99 -19.46 5.42
C CYS A 123 -3.42 -19.82 5.03
N LEU A 124 -3.68 -21.07 4.66
CA LEU A 124 -5.04 -21.50 4.31
C LEU A 124 -6.01 -21.43 5.50
N ASN A 125 -5.54 -21.73 6.72
CA ASN A 125 -6.35 -21.58 7.93
C ASN A 125 -6.67 -20.11 8.22
N ARG A 126 -5.70 -19.19 8.04
CA ARG A 126 -5.94 -17.76 8.19
C ARG A 126 -6.95 -17.26 7.15
N ILE A 127 -6.82 -17.69 5.89
CA ILE A 127 -7.79 -17.37 4.84
C ILE A 127 -9.17 -17.87 5.23
N ALA A 128 -9.28 -19.14 5.66
CA ALA A 128 -10.54 -19.75 6.07
C ALA A 128 -11.22 -19.02 7.24
N SER A 129 -10.43 -18.48 8.18
CA SER A 129 -10.94 -17.81 9.38
C SER A 129 -11.25 -16.33 9.14
N HIS A 130 -10.42 -15.60 8.40
CA HIS A 130 -10.42 -14.14 8.38
C HIS A 130 -10.80 -13.50 7.05
N HIS A 131 -10.62 -14.19 5.92
CA HIS A 131 -10.96 -13.58 4.63
C HIS A 131 -12.45 -13.25 4.56
N VAL A 132 -12.79 -12.09 3.99
CA VAL A 132 -14.17 -11.56 3.89
C VAL A 132 -15.11 -12.52 3.16
N GLU A 133 -14.60 -13.26 2.18
CA GLU A 133 -15.34 -14.29 1.46
C GLU A 133 -14.90 -15.69 1.91
N ARG A 134 -15.80 -16.67 1.77
CA ARG A 134 -15.44 -18.06 2.02
C ARG A 134 -14.50 -18.57 0.93
N PRO A 135 -13.33 -19.14 1.29
CA PRO A 135 -12.40 -19.64 0.30
C PRO A 135 -12.94 -20.89 -0.40
N ASP A 136 -12.67 -20.99 -1.68
CA ASP A 136 -12.73 -22.21 -2.46
C ASP A 136 -11.34 -22.84 -2.49
N PHE A 137 -11.08 -23.86 -1.69
CA PHE A 137 -9.77 -24.49 -1.58
C PHE A 137 -9.29 -25.10 -2.89
N ARG A 138 -10.21 -25.62 -3.72
CA ARG A 138 -9.87 -26.11 -5.07
C ARG A 138 -9.28 -24.99 -5.92
N ARG A 139 -9.97 -23.86 -5.98
CA ARG A 139 -9.51 -22.69 -6.73
C ARG A 139 -8.14 -22.17 -6.25
N LEU A 140 -7.91 -22.19 -4.93
CA LEU A 140 -6.61 -21.76 -4.38
C LEU A 140 -5.48 -22.71 -4.81
N VAL A 141 -5.72 -24.03 -4.79
CA VAL A 141 -4.75 -25.04 -5.27
C VAL A 141 -4.51 -24.90 -6.78
N GLU A 142 -5.59 -24.79 -7.58
CA GLU A 142 -5.48 -24.60 -9.04
C GLU A 142 -4.67 -23.34 -9.39
N ARG A 143 -4.86 -22.25 -8.64
CA ARG A 143 -4.05 -21.05 -8.80
C ARG A 143 -2.58 -21.27 -8.44
N GLY A 144 -2.30 -22.03 -7.38
CA GLY A 144 -0.94 -22.45 -7.06
C GLY A 144 -0.29 -23.26 -8.17
N CYS A 145 -1.05 -24.17 -8.80
CA CYS A 145 -0.58 -24.94 -9.96
C CYS A 145 -0.30 -24.05 -11.17
N LEU A 146 -1.16 -23.07 -11.44
CA LEU A 146 -0.95 -22.07 -12.51
C LEU A 146 0.33 -21.26 -12.26
N ALA A 147 0.57 -20.82 -11.03
CA ALA A 147 1.79 -20.09 -10.68
C ALA A 147 3.05 -20.96 -10.87
N MET A 148 2.97 -22.25 -10.56
CA MET A 148 4.05 -23.18 -10.81
C MET A 148 4.29 -23.43 -12.30
N ASP A 149 3.21 -23.45 -13.10
CA ASP A 149 3.33 -23.55 -14.57
C ASP A 149 4.05 -22.34 -15.16
N VAL A 150 3.72 -21.12 -14.69
CA VAL A 150 4.45 -19.91 -15.03
C VAL A 150 5.91 -20.00 -14.59
N ALA A 151 6.16 -20.40 -13.34
CA ALA A 151 7.49 -20.44 -12.75
C ALA A 151 8.46 -21.37 -13.52
N VAL A 152 8.01 -22.58 -13.90
CA VAL A 152 8.86 -23.54 -14.60
C VAL A 152 9.11 -23.18 -16.08
N THR A 153 8.49 -22.12 -16.56
CA THR A 153 8.73 -21.54 -17.90
C THR A 153 9.47 -20.19 -17.86
N ASP A 154 9.59 -19.60 -16.67
CA ASP A 154 10.31 -18.34 -16.46
C ASP A 154 11.83 -18.57 -16.47
N PRO A 155 12.62 -17.84 -17.32
CA PRO A 155 14.06 -18.08 -17.45
C PRO A 155 14.84 -17.79 -16.16
N ASP A 156 14.45 -16.77 -15.38
CA ASP A 156 15.14 -16.37 -14.15
C ASP A 156 14.86 -17.36 -13.02
N PHE A 157 13.61 -17.76 -12.88
CA PHE A 157 13.24 -18.81 -11.95
C PHE A 157 13.91 -20.15 -12.28
N CYS A 158 13.91 -20.54 -13.56
CA CYS A 158 14.57 -21.78 -13.99
C CYS A 158 16.07 -21.78 -13.70
N ARG A 159 16.74 -20.65 -13.90
CA ARG A 159 18.16 -20.51 -13.58
C ARG A 159 18.44 -20.68 -12.08
N LEU A 160 17.54 -20.21 -11.22
CA LEU A 160 17.68 -20.30 -9.78
C LEU A 160 17.27 -21.68 -9.24
N HIS A 161 16.13 -22.21 -9.68
CA HIS A 161 15.45 -23.30 -8.99
C HIS A 161 15.13 -24.53 -9.85
N ALA A 162 15.08 -24.42 -11.19
CA ALA A 162 14.60 -25.47 -12.09
C ALA A 162 15.60 -25.80 -13.21
N ARG A 163 16.86 -26.00 -12.86
CA ARG A 163 17.95 -26.24 -13.83
C ARG A 163 17.78 -27.48 -14.71
N GLN A 164 16.85 -28.37 -14.37
CA GLN A 164 16.52 -29.58 -15.13
C GLN A 164 15.27 -29.39 -16.02
N ALA A 165 14.68 -28.20 -16.04
CA ALA A 165 13.50 -27.92 -16.87
C ALA A 165 13.88 -27.93 -18.35
N THR A 166 13.32 -28.92 -19.08
CA THR A 166 13.25 -28.94 -20.55
C THR A 166 11.79 -28.91 -20.96
N PRO A 167 11.47 -28.51 -22.21
CA PRO A 167 10.08 -28.48 -22.67
C PRO A 167 9.32 -29.80 -22.41
N GLU A 168 9.98 -30.94 -22.65
CA GLU A 168 9.38 -32.27 -22.45
C GLU A 168 9.11 -32.57 -20.98
N ARG A 169 10.03 -32.17 -20.08
CA ARG A 169 9.87 -32.37 -18.64
C ARG A 169 8.81 -31.43 -18.05
N VAL A 170 8.72 -30.23 -18.57
CA VAL A 170 7.66 -29.29 -18.18
C VAL A 170 6.29 -29.84 -18.59
N GLU A 171 6.16 -30.39 -19.79
CA GLU A 171 4.91 -31.02 -20.23
C GLU A 171 4.53 -32.23 -19.38
N GLN A 172 5.50 -33.11 -19.05
CA GLN A 172 5.28 -34.23 -18.14
C GLN A 172 4.83 -33.77 -16.75
N PHE A 173 5.40 -32.66 -16.26
CA PHE A 173 4.99 -32.05 -15.00
C PHE A 173 3.54 -31.56 -15.07
N ARG A 174 3.15 -30.85 -16.13
CA ARG A 174 1.78 -30.36 -16.37
C ARG A 174 0.77 -31.48 -16.37
N ASP A 175 1.02 -32.51 -17.17
CA ASP A 175 0.14 -33.70 -17.27
C ASP A 175 -0.03 -34.39 -15.92
N HIS A 176 1.05 -34.47 -15.14
CA HIS A 176 1.01 -35.12 -13.83
C HIS A 176 0.21 -34.30 -12.83
N VAL A 177 0.41 -32.98 -12.78
CA VAL A 177 -0.32 -32.06 -11.91
C VAL A 177 -1.81 -32.03 -12.25
N GLN A 178 -2.16 -31.98 -13.55
CA GLN A 178 -3.56 -32.02 -13.98
C GLN A 178 -4.27 -33.28 -13.48
N ARG A 179 -3.62 -34.45 -13.57
CA ARG A 179 -4.19 -35.70 -13.04
C ARG A 179 -4.36 -35.66 -11.54
N ILE A 180 -3.36 -35.16 -10.78
CA ILE A 180 -3.42 -35.02 -9.33
C ILE A 180 -4.65 -34.18 -8.91
N VAL A 181 -4.87 -33.06 -9.57
CA VAL A 181 -5.93 -32.10 -9.21
C VAL A 181 -7.32 -32.59 -9.68
N ALA A 182 -7.39 -33.21 -10.88
CA ALA A 182 -8.67 -33.66 -11.44
C ALA A 182 -9.32 -34.81 -10.66
N GLU A 183 -8.53 -35.74 -10.18
CA GLU A 183 -9.01 -36.99 -9.57
C GLU A 183 -9.46 -36.86 -8.10
N ARG A 184 -9.30 -35.69 -7.47
CA ARG A 184 -9.48 -35.55 -6.03
C ARG A 184 -10.39 -34.41 -5.63
N GLY A 185 -11.13 -34.64 -4.53
CA GLY A 185 -11.85 -33.58 -3.83
C GLY A 185 -10.85 -32.66 -3.11
N ILE A 186 -11.10 -31.33 -3.16
CA ILE A 186 -10.30 -30.33 -2.44
C ILE A 186 -11.28 -29.39 -1.74
N SER A 187 -11.73 -29.80 -0.56
CA SER A 187 -12.77 -29.11 0.21
C SER A 187 -12.28 -28.62 1.58
N SER A 188 -11.07 -28.98 1.95
CA SER A 188 -10.48 -28.67 3.26
C SER A 188 -9.01 -28.26 3.16
N VAL A 189 -8.51 -27.60 4.20
CA VAL A 189 -7.09 -27.24 4.33
C VAL A 189 -6.19 -28.48 4.25
N ALA A 190 -6.58 -29.58 4.90
CA ALA A 190 -5.79 -30.80 4.92
C ALA A 190 -5.68 -31.46 3.54
N GLU A 191 -6.77 -31.46 2.75
CA GLU A 191 -6.76 -31.95 1.37
C GLU A 191 -5.91 -31.02 0.48
N ALA A 192 -6.07 -29.71 0.60
CA ALA A 192 -5.28 -28.74 -0.15
C ALA A 192 -3.77 -28.87 0.16
N GLU A 193 -3.38 -29.01 1.42
CA GLU A 193 -2.00 -29.23 1.86
C GLU A 193 -1.43 -30.54 1.29
N THR A 194 -2.23 -31.62 1.30
CA THR A 194 -1.82 -32.90 0.73
C THR A 194 -1.55 -32.80 -0.76
N ILE A 195 -2.43 -32.13 -1.50
CA ILE A 195 -2.26 -31.90 -2.95
C ILE A 195 -1.02 -31.02 -3.21
N ALA A 196 -0.85 -29.93 -2.46
CA ALA A 196 0.33 -29.06 -2.62
C ALA A 196 1.65 -29.83 -2.38
N ALA A 197 1.69 -30.73 -1.37
CA ALA A 197 2.84 -31.58 -1.13
C ALA A 197 3.09 -32.59 -2.27
N TRP A 198 2.05 -33.07 -2.95
CA TRP A 198 2.23 -33.92 -4.13
C TRP A 198 2.70 -33.14 -5.34
N VAL A 199 2.17 -31.92 -5.59
CA VAL A 199 2.65 -31.03 -6.62
C VAL A 199 4.13 -30.69 -6.41
N ALA A 200 4.53 -30.42 -5.17
CA ALA A 200 5.93 -30.14 -4.81
C ALA A 200 6.86 -31.33 -5.13
N ARG A 201 6.44 -32.56 -4.81
CA ARG A 201 7.21 -33.76 -5.18
C ARG A 201 7.26 -33.98 -6.69
N ALA A 202 6.15 -33.73 -7.40
CA ALA A 202 6.10 -33.84 -8.86
C ALA A 202 7.06 -32.82 -9.52
N ALA A 203 7.06 -31.56 -9.08
CA ALA A 203 7.98 -30.53 -9.56
C ALA A 203 9.44 -30.91 -9.30
N HIS A 204 9.75 -31.43 -8.10
CA HIS A 204 11.08 -31.89 -7.78
C HIS A 204 11.54 -33.03 -8.69
N SER A 205 10.70 -34.03 -8.90
CA SER A 205 11.04 -35.20 -9.74
C SER A 205 11.15 -34.87 -11.22
N ALA A 206 10.28 -34.01 -11.74
CA ALA A 206 10.23 -33.68 -13.16
C ALA A 206 11.26 -32.63 -13.56
N VAL A 207 11.32 -31.50 -12.84
CA VAL A 207 12.08 -30.31 -13.25
C VAL A 207 13.13 -29.87 -12.23
N GLY A 208 13.26 -30.58 -11.10
CA GLY A 208 14.30 -30.36 -10.09
C GLY A 208 14.02 -29.20 -9.14
N VAL A 209 12.81 -28.63 -9.13
CA VAL A 209 12.45 -27.55 -8.20
C VAL A 209 12.41 -28.06 -6.76
N PRO A 210 13.09 -27.41 -5.79
CA PRO A 210 13.02 -27.81 -4.40
C PRO A 210 11.57 -27.75 -3.87
N PRO A 211 11.10 -28.74 -3.08
CA PRO A 211 9.73 -28.75 -2.57
C PRO A 211 9.36 -27.50 -1.78
N VAL A 212 10.28 -26.92 -1.04
CA VAL A 212 10.11 -25.65 -0.31
C VAL A 212 9.71 -24.52 -1.25
N VAL A 213 10.40 -24.37 -2.37
CA VAL A 213 10.15 -23.31 -3.37
C VAL A 213 8.75 -23.49 -3.95
N THR A 214 8.38 -24.72 -4.36
CA THR A 214 7.04 -25.01 -4.87
C THR A 214 5.95 -24.65 -3.85
N LEU A 215 6.12 -25.04 -2.59
CA LEU A 215 5.13 -24.77 -1.54
C LEU A 215 4.97 -23.28 -1.27
N LEU A 216 6.06 -22.51 -1.29
CA LEU A 216 5.96 -21.06 -1.07
C LEU A 216 5.36 -20.33 -2.27
N GLU A 217 5.71 -20.73 -3.51
CA GLU A 217 5.05 -20.16 -4.71
C GLU A 217 3.55 -20.48 -4.73
N MET A 218 3.16 -21.70 -4.37
CA MET A 218 1.74 -22.06 -4.23
C MET A 218 1.06 -21.25 -3.11
N THR A 219 1.77 -20.98 -1.99
CA THR A 219 1.28 -20.14 -0.89
C THR A 219 1.04 -18.71 -1.37
N ALA A 220 2.02 -18.11 -2.02
CA ALA A 220 1.94 -16.76 -2.53
C ALA A 220 0.79 -16.61 -3.55
N ALA A 221 0.67 -17.58 -4.46
CA ALA A 221 -0.39 -17.61 -5.45
C ALA A 221 -1.78 -17.78 -4.83
N ALA A 222 -1.93 -18.64 -3.83
CA ALA A 222 -3.20 -18.84 -3.12
C ALA A 222 -3.68 -17.54 -2.46
N VAL A 223 -2.78 -16.82 -1.78
CA VAL A 223 -3.11 -15.54 -1.14
C VAL A 223 -3.39 -14.45 -2.19
N GLY A 224 -2.51 -14.29 -3.19
CA GLY A 224 -2.65 -13.28 -4.25
C GLY A 224 -3.82 -13.50 -5.21
N GLY A 225 -4.44 -14.68 -5.18
CA GLY A 225 -5.61 -15.04 -5.99
C GLY A 225 -6.96 -14.80 -5.32
N LEU A 226 -6.99 -14.32 -4.07
CA LEU A 226 -8.23 -14.08 -3.34
C LEU A 226 -8.95 -12.84 -3.86
N ASP A 227 -8.25 -11.71 -3.88
CA ASP A 227 -8.75 -10.42 -4.33
C ASP A 227 -7.58 -9.49 -4.72
N GLU A 228 -7.90 -8.25 -5.14
CA GLU A 228 -6.90 -7.27 -5.58
C GLU A 228 -6.02 -6.71 -4.45
N TYR A 229 -6.42 -6.91 -3.17
CA TYR A 229 -5.74 -6.33 -2.00
C TYR A 229 -5.04 -7.37 -1.13
N SER A 230 -5.43 -8.64 -1.24
CA SER A 230 -4.78 -9.73 -0.51
C SER A 230 -3.42 -10.06 -1.13
N ALA A 231 -2.40 -10.24 -0.29
CA ALA A 231 -1.04 -10.51 -0.75
C ALA A 231 -0.25 -11.34 0.26
N PHE A 232 0.58 -12.25 -0.24
CA PHE A 232 1.66 -12.83 0.53
C PHE A 232 2.80 -11.81 0.61
N LEU A 233 3.36 -11.64 1.79
CA LEU A 233 4.39 -10.65 2.08
C LEU A 233 5.70 -11.37 2.44
N THR A 234 6.73 -11.12 1.67
CA THR A 234 8.09 -11.52 2.06
C THR A 234 8.52 -10.77 3.33
N THR A 235 9.62 -11.19 3.95
CA THR A 235 10.15 -10.51 5.14
C THR A 235 10.44 -9.04 4.87
N GLY A 236 10.99 -8.71 3.69
CA GLY A 236 11.24 -7.33 3.28
C GLY A 236 9.94 -6.54 3.17
N GLN A 237 8.97 -7.05 2.42
CA GLN A 237 7.67 -6.41 2.21
C GLN A 237 6.89 -6.20 3.51
N LEU A 238 6.97 -7.18 4.45
CA LEU A 238 6.31 -7.05 5.76
C LEU A 238 6.96 -5.94 6.59
N ASN A 239 8.30 -5.86 6.59
CA ASN A 239 9.04 -4.80 7.28
C ASN A 239 8.75 -3.42 6.67
N ASP A 240 8.72 -3.30 5.34
CA ASP A 240 8.39 -2.06 4.65
C ASP A 240 6.96 -1.60 4.99
N LEU A 241 6.03 -2.55 5.07
CA LEU A 241 4.66 -2.27 5.46
C LEU A 241 4.56 -1.76 6.90
N TYR A 242 5.30 -2.37 7.84
CA TYR A 242 5.36 -1.86 9.22
C TYR A 242 6.01 -0.48 9.30
N ALA A 243 7.07 -0.24 8.53
CA ALA A 243 7.72 1.06 8.44
C ALA A 243 6.75 2.16 7.98
N GLN A 244 5.93 1.87 6.97
CA GLN A 244 4.88 2.79 6.51
C GLN A 244 3.81 3.06 7.57
N ILE A 245 3.41 2.04 8.33
CA ILE A 245 2.44 2.16 9.44
C ILE A 245 2.98 3.05 10.56
N GLU A 246 4.22 2.82 10.95
CA GLU A 246 4.88 3.58 12.03
C GLU A 246 5.28 4.99 11.57
N GLY A 247 5.30 5.24 10.26
CA GLY A 247 5.73 6.52 9.69
C GLY A 247 7.24 6.74 9.73
N ASN A 248 8.00 5.66 9.78
CA ASN A 248 9.45 5.73 9.88
C ASN A 248 10.11 4.48 9.25
N PHE A 249 11.34 4.62 8.83
CA PHE A 249 12.14 3.51 8.30
C PHE A 249 13.62 3.72 8.53
N VAL A 250 14.40 2.63 8.53
CA VAL A 250 15.86 2.74 8.52
C VAL A 250 16.35 2.86 7.08
N GLY A 251 16.94 3.99 6.75
CA GLY A 251 17.38 4.26 5.38
C GLY A 251 18.12 5.56 5.20
N LEU A 252 18.08 6.10 3.99
CA LEU A 252 18.75 7.34 3.61
C LEU A 252 17.83 8.56 3.66
N GLY A 253 16.52 8.37 3.49
CA GLY A 253 15.54 9.47 3.43
C GLY A 253 15.43 10.11 2.06
N VAL A 254 15.26 9.28 1.02
CA VAL A 254 15.09 9.71 -0.38
C VAL A 254 13.90 9.02 -1.02
N GLU A 255 13.17 9.75 -1.85
CA GLU A 255 12.20 9.21 -2.79
C GLU A 255 12.88 9.03 -4.14
N LEU A 256 12.72 7.84 -4.74
CA LEU A 256 13.45 7.44 -5.93
C LEU A 256 12.49 7.01 -7.04
N LYS A 257 12.87 7.31 -8.29
CA LYS A 257 12.24 6.77 -9.50
C LYS A 257 13.29 6.09 -10.37
N SER A 258 12.84 5.13 -11.19
CA SER A 258 13.69 4.54 -12.21
C SER A 258 14.10 5.58 -13.25
N ALA A 259 15.36 5.53 -13.67
CA ALA A 259 15.90 6.28 -14.79
C ALA A 259 16.78 5.33 -15.64
N ASP A 260 17.02 5.70 -16.91
CA ASP A 260 17.78 4.87 -17.85
C ASP A 260 19.20 4.55 -17.35
N ASP A 261 19.80 5.45 -16.61
CA ASP A 261 21.15 5.37 -16.07
C ASP A 261 21.23 4.89 -14.61
N GLY A 262 20.07 4.68 -13.95
CA GLY A 262 20.01 4.25 -12.56
C GLY A 262 18.75 4.71 -11.83
N LEU A 263 18.90 5.45 -10.72
CA LEU A 263 17.80 5.95 -9.89
C LEU A 263 17.81 7.48 -9.85
N LEU A 264 16.71 8.11 -10.24
CA LEU A 264 16.48 9.55 -10.05
C LEU A 264 16.01 9.84 -8.62
N VAL A 265 16.67 10.73 -7.93
CA VAL A 265 16.22 11.29 -6.64
C VAL A 265 15.11 12.30 -6.94
N VAL A 266 13.86 11.96 -6.58
CA VAL A 266 12.70 12.84 -6.77
C VAL A 266 12.59 13.85 -5.63
N HIS A 267 12.68 13.34 -4.41
CA HIS A 267 12.59 14.13 -3.20
C HIS A 267 13.60 13.65 -2.15
N VAL A 268 14.09 14.58 -1.33
CA VAL A 268 14.94 14.31 -0.17
C VAL A 268 14.18 14.75 1.07
N ILE A 269 13.97 13.82 2.01
CA ILE A 269 13.22 14.09 3.24
C ILE A 269 14.04 15.09 4.10
N PRO A 270 13.44 16.20 4.54
CA PRO A 270 14.11 17.16 5.42
C PRO A 270 14.62 16.51 6.71
N GLY A 271 15.82 16.88 7.14
CA GLY A 271 16.47 16.32 8.33
C GLY A 271 17.04 14.91 8.14
N SER A 272 16.89 14.30 6.96
CA SER A 272 17.35 12.95 6.68
C SER A 272 18.88 12.84 6.51
N PRO A 273 19.45 11.62 6.61
CA PRO A 273 20.86 11.38 6.29
C PRO A 273 21.24 11.81 4.88
N ALA A 274 20.36 11.64 3.90
CA ALA A 274 20.57 12.06 2.52
C ALA A 274 20.73 13.58 2.40
N GLU A 275 19.84 14.36 3.05
CA GLU A 275 19.95 15.82 3.08
C GLU A 275 21.27 16.27 3.71
N ARG A 276 21.61 15.71 4.89
CA ARG A 276 22.87 16.04 5.59
C ARG A 276 24.11 15.66 4.78
N SER A 277 24.02 14.66 3.91
CA SER A 277 25.09 14.26 2.99
C SER A 277 25.14 15.11 1.72
N GLY A 278 24.17 16.02 1.52
CA GLY A 278 24.11 16.93 0.39
C GLY A 278 23.50 16.34 -0.89
N LEU A 279 22.71 15.25 -0.78
CA LEU A 279 21.85 14.79 -1.88
C LEU A 279 20.74 15.81 -2.12
N LEU A 280 20.37 15.97 -3.39
CA LEU A 280 19.33 16.91 -3.81
C LEU A 280 18.34 16.21 -4.76
N GLY A 281 17.11 16.72 -4.80
CA GLY A 281 16.16 16.36 -5.85
C GLY A 281 16.74 16.68 -7.23
N GLY A 282 16.59 15.75 -8.17
CA GLY A 282 17.20 15.81 -9.51
C GLY A 282 18.58 15.15 -9.62
N ASP A 283 19.17 14.66 -8.53
CA ASP A 283 20.39 13.85 -8.61
C ASP A 283 20.08 12.45 -9.16
N HIS A 284 21.02 11.89 -9.93
CA HIS A 284 20.94 10.49 -10.40
C HIS A 284 21.93 9.63 -9.64
N ILE A 285 21.45 8.58 -8.99
CA ILE A 285 22.29 7.56 -8.39
C ILE A 285 22.60 6.52 -9.48
N VAL A 286 23.85 6.46 -9.93
CA VAL A 286 24.29 5.59 -11.02
C VAL A 286 25.09 4.37 -10.51
N GLY A 287 25.42 4.36 -9.20
CA GLY A 287 26.13 3.25 -8.57
C GLY A 287 25.92 3.22 -7.06
N ILE A 288 25.88 2.01 -6.49
CA ILE A 288 25.68 1.76 -5.07
C ILE A 288 26.73 0.75 -4.59
N ALA A 289 27.49 1.07 -3.54
CA ALA A 289 28.54 0.23 -2.96
C ALA A 289 29.53 -0.28 -4.01
N GLY A 290 29.93 0.57 -4.95
CA GLY A 290 30.87 0.23 -6.03
C GLY A 290 30.27 -0.56 -7.19
N ARG A 291 28.98 -0.86 -7.17
CA ARG A 291 28.26 -1.57 -8.24
C ARG A 291 27.48 -0.57 -9.08
N ALA A 292 27.65 -0.60 -10.40
CA ALA A 292 26.80 0.15 -11.33
C ALA A 292 25.38 -0.42 -11.33
N ILE A 293 24.38 0.45 -11.37
CA ILE A 293 22.95 0.07 -11.28
C ILE A 293 22.13 0.40 -12.54
N GLY A 294 22.78 0.91 -13.59
CA GLY A 294 22.13 1.15 -14.88
C GLY A 294 21.50 -0.12 -15.43
N GLY A 295 20.24 -0.03 -15.86
CA GLY A 295 19.46 -1.18 -16.34
C GLY A 295 18.98 -2.16 -15.27
N MET A 296 19.24 -1.87 -13.98
CA MET A 296 18.71 -2.67 -12.86
C MET A 296 17.27 -2.27 -12.58
N HIS A 297 16.44 -3.26 -12.20
CA HIS A 297 15.08 -2.95 -11.73
C HIS A 297 15.14 -2.06 -10.48
N VAL A 298 14.23 -1.09 -10.38
CA VAL A 298 14.22 -0.09 -9.30
C VAL A 298 14.21 -0.71 -7.91
N ASP A 299 13.42 -1.78 -7.70
CA ASP A 299 13.34 -2.46 -6.41
C ASP A 299 14.67 -3.14 -6.03
N ALA A 300 15.34 -3.77 -7.02
CA ALA A 300 16.64 -4.39 -6.78
C ALA A 300 17.73 -3.34 -6.47
N ALA A 301 17.68 -2.19 -7.11
CA ALA A 301 18.58 -1.09 -6.81
C ALA A 301 18.26 -0.45 -5.45
N ALA A 302 16.97 -0.28 -5.11
CA ALA A 302 16.53 0.23 -3.81
C ALA A 302 16.93 -0.70 -2.65
N GLN A 303 16.87 -2.03 -2.85
CA GLN A 303 17.37 -3.00 -1.85
C GLN A 303 18.85 -2.83 -1.52
N LEU A 304 19.69 -2.40 -2.47
CA LEU A 304 21.10 -2.11 -2.20
C LEU A 304 21.30 -0.88 -1.31
N LEU A 305 20.29 0.00 -1.27
CA LEU A 305 20.29 1.18 -0.37
C LEU A 305 19.88 0.80 1.05
N GLN A 306 19.12 -0.27 1.23
CA GLN A 306 18.73 -0.79 2.54
C GLN A 306 19.90 -1.42 3.27
N GLY A 307 19.80 -1.52 4.59
CA GLY A 307 20.80 -2.16 5.44
C GLY A 307 20.61 -1.81 6.91
N PRO A 308 21.41 -2.42 7.81
CA PRO A 308 21.28 -2.15 9.25
C PRO A 308 21.46 -0.69 9.60
N GLU A 309 20.74 -0.24 10.62
CA GLU A 309 20.92 1.10 11.19
C GLU A 309 22.38 1.35 11.58
N GLY A 310 22.86 2.57 11.35
CA GLY A 310 24.24 2.97 11.59
C GLY A 310 25.25 2.52 10.54
N SER A 311 24.87 1.61 9.63
CA SER A 311 25.73 1.19 8.51
C SER A 311 25.87 2.32 7.47
N VAL A 312 26.89 2.23 6.65
CA VAL A 312 27.25 3.27 5.68
C VAL A 312 27.15 2.69 4.27
N VAL A 313 26.65 3.48 3.32
CA VAL A 313 26.65 3.16 1.90
C VAL A 313 27.32 4.27 1.10
N THR A 314 28.15 3.87 0.13
CA THR A 314 28.75 4.81 -0.82
C THR A 314 27.94 4.78 -2.11
N LEU A 315 27.50 5.98 -2.55
CA LEU A 315 26.73 6.21 -3.76
C LEU A 315 27.62 6.87 -4.81
N ALA A 316 27.49 6.46 -6.06
CA ALA A 316 27.99 7.24 -7.19
C ALA A 316 26.83 8.12 -7.69
N VAL A 317 26.94 9.43 -7.50
CA VAL A 317 25.88 10.40 -7.77
C VAL A 317 26.27 11.29 -8.94
N LEU A 318 25.42 11.38 -9.93
CA LEU A 318 25.53 12.27 -11.09
C LEU A 318 24.60 13.45 -10.89
N ARG A 319 25.16 14.67 -10.89
CA ARG A 319 24.41 15.93 -10.81
C ARG A 319 24.63 16.73 -12.08
N SER A 320 23.55 16.97 -12.83
CA SER A 320 23.63 17.60 -14.16
C SER A 320 24.62 16.86 -15.08
N ALA A 321 25.23 17.51 -16.04
CA ALA A 321 26.18 16.92 -17.00
C ALA A 321 27.62 16.75 -16.45
N GLY A 322 27.81 16.78 -15.13
CA GLY A 322 29.11 16.61 -14.50
C GLY A 322 29.58 15.17 -14.33
N PRO A 323 30.80 14.92 -13.85
CA PRO A 323 31.25 13.57 -13.52
C PRO A 323 30.52 13.03 -12.27
N ALA A 324 30.34 11.71 -12.21
CA ALA A 324 29.80 11.07 -11.03
C ALA A 324 30.71 11.31 -9.82
N ARG A 325 30.09 11.68 -8.69
CA ARG A 325 30.79 11.94 -7.42
C ARG A 325 30.46 10.84 -6.42
N ALA A 326 31.46 10.40 -5.67
CA ALA A 326 31.23 9.47 -4.56
C ALA A 326 30.65 10.25 -3.38
N MET A 327 29.50 9.79 -2.87
CA MET A 327 28.86 10.32 -1.67
C MET A 327 28.66 9.19 -0.68
N THR A 328 29.01 9.44 0.57
CA THR A 328 28.87 8.45 1.64
C THR A 328 27.72 8.87 2.53
N VAL A 329 26.73 8.00 2.67
CA VAL A 329 25.51 8.23 3.46
C VAL A 329 25.39 7.16 4.52
N ARG A 330 25.12 7.57 5.77
CA ARG A 330 24.83 6.65 6.88
C ARG A 330 23.36 6.31 6.85
N ARG A 331 23.01 5.05 7.08
CA ARG A 331 21.62 4.63 7.26
C ARG A 331 21.20 4.94 8.69
N GLU A 332 20.12 5.66 8.84
CA GLU A 332 19.59 6.06 10.13
C GLU A 332 18.06 5.89 10.13
N HIS A 333 17.48 6.02 11.29
CA HIS A 333 16.03 6.12 11.43
C HIS A 333 15.56 7.43 10.80
N VAL A 334 14.65 7.34 9.84
CA VAL A 334 14.08 8.49 9.11
C VAL A 334 12.59 8.55 9.39
N GLU A 335 12.13 9.66 9.93
CA GLU A 335 10.71 9.95 10.08
C GLU A 335 10.15 10.48 8.77
N VAL A 336 9.02 9.94 8.33
CA VAL A 336 8.29 10.40 7.14
C VAL A 336 7.11 11.24 7.63
N PRO A 337 7.13 12.57 7.42
CA PRO A 337 6.00 13.41 7.83
C PRO A 337 4.73 12.99 7.11
N SER A 338 3.64 12.80 7.86
CA SER A 338 2.30 12.59 7.29
C SER A 338 1.53 13.90 7.08
N ILE A 339 2.04 15.01 7.61
CA ILE A 339 1.46 16.35 7.46
C ILE A 339 2.50 17.27 6.83
N GLU A 340 2.16 17.84 5.69
CA GLU A 340 3.05 18.71 4.91
C GLU A 340 2.38 20.05 4.60
N ASP A 341 3.17 21.00 4.11
CA ASP A 341 2.74 22.29 3.57
C ASP A 341 1.85 23.11 4.54
N ILE A 342 2.21 23.10 5.82
CA ILE A 342 1.46 23.77 6.89
C ILE A 342 1.68 25.29 6.80
N ARG A 343 0.64 26.06 6.39
CA ARG A 343 0.72 27.49 6.22
C ARG A 343 -0.62 28.21 6.32
N LEU A 344 -0.61 29.52 6.58
CA LEU A 344 -1.75 30.38 6.26
C LEU A 344 -1.69 30.71 4.77
N ILE A 345 -2.58 30.07 3.98
CA ILE A 345 -2.66 30.30 2.52
C ILE A 345 -3.31 31.65 2.20
N ASP A 346 -4.15 32.16 3.10
CA ASP A 346 -4.63 33.52 3.09
C ASP A 346 -4.48 34.16 4.48
N ARG A 347 -3.53 35.04 4.61
CA ARG A 347 -3.23 35.73 5.87
C ARG A 347 -4.22 36.85 6.19
N THR A 348 -4.94 37.35 5.20
CA THR A 348 -5.85 38.50 5.36
C THR A 348 -7.08 38.10 6.16
N VAL A 349 -7.65 36.93 5.84
CA VAL A 349 -8.84 36.40 6.52
C VAL A 349 -8.54 35.19 7.42
N GLY A 350 -7.30 34.72 7.45
CA GLY A 350 -6.88 33.63 8.32
C GLY A 350 -7.27 32.24 7.80
N VAL A 351 -7.08 31.95 6.50
CA VAL A 351 -7.30 30.60 5.97
C VAL A 351 -6.06 29.77 6.18
N GLY A 352 -6.15 28.75 7.04
CA GLY A 352 -5.12 27.72 7.22
C GLY A 352 -5.19 26.68 6.11
N TYR A 353 -4.05 26.10 5.78
CA TYR A 353 -3.90 25.00 4.82
C TYR A 353 -2.86 24.01 5.33
N LEU A 354 -3.13 22.74 5.13
CA LEU A 354 -2.18 21.64 5.30
C LEU A 354 -2.56 20.48 4.37
N HIS A 355 -1.55 19.67 4.04
CA HIS A 355 -1.71 18.45 3.25
C HIS A 355 -1.45 17.23 4.12
N ILE A 356 -2.38 16.29 4.17
CA ILE A 356 -2.19 14.97 4.80
C ILE A 356 -1.80 14.01 3.68
N THR A 357 -0.57 13.50 3.70
CA THR A 357 -0.04 12.62 2.65
C THR A 357 -0.39 11.16 2.87
N SER A 358 -0.56 10.76 4.14
CA SER A 358 -0.93 9.39 4.53
C SER A 358 -1.49 9.38 5.95
N PHE A 359 -2.17 8.28 6.33
CA PHE A 359 -2.67 8.08 7.69
C PHE A 359 -1.77 7.09 8.44
N GLN A 360 -0.84 7.63 9.21
CA GLN A 360 0.15 6.91 10.02
C GLN A 360 -0.25 6.97 11.50
N LYS A 361 0.43 6.21 12.33
CA LYS A 361 0.19 6.15 13.78
C LYS A 361 0.30 7.51 14.47
N THR A 362 1.17 8.38 13.97
CA THR A 362 1.44 9.71 14.53
C THR A 362 0.53 10.80 13.97
N THR A 363 -0.19 10.55 12.86
CA THR A 363 -0.89 11.59 12.07
C THR A 363 -1.85 12.45 12.90
N ALA A 364 -2.61 11.85 13.83
CA ALA A 364 -3.54 12.63 14.65
C ALA A 364 -2.82 13.62 15.59
N ALA A 365 -1.71 13.17 16.20
CA ALA A 365 -0.90 14.03 17.07
C ALA A 365 -0.19 15.15 16.28
N ASP A 366 0.36 14.80 15.11
CA ASP A 366 1.04 15.74 14.20
C ASP A 366 0.05 16.78 13.68
N LEU A 367 -1.17 16.34 13.35
CA LEU A 367 -2.25 17.24 12.92
C LEU A 367 -2.66 18.21 14.03
N ASP A 368 -2.87 17.73 15.27
CA ASP A 368 -3.22 18.62 16.39
C ASP A 368 -2.10 19.64 16.65
N ALA A 369 -0.83 19.24 16.57
CA ALA A 369 0.29 20.17 16.67
C ALA A 369 0.30 21.22 15.54
N ALA A 370 0.03 20.80 14.29
CA ALA A 370 -0.07 21.70 13.13
C ALA A 370 -1.24 22.68 13.30
N LEU A 371 -2.40 22.21 13.77
CA LEU A 371 -3.58 23.04 14.02
C LEU A 371 -3.31 24.10 15.10
N ARG A 372 -2.66 23.74 16.21
CA ARG A 372 -2.24 24.69 17.26
C ARG A 372 -1.29 25.76 16.73
N ARG A 373 -0.35 25.36 15.85
CA ARG A 373 0.56 26.30 15.20
C ARG A 373 -0.20 27.28 14.29
N LEU A 374 -1.13 26.80 13.49
CA LEU A 374 -1.97 27.63 12.62
C LEU A 374 -2.91 28.54 13.43
N ASP A 375 -3.51 28.06 14.52
CA ASP A 375 -4.35 28.83 15.43
C ASP A 375 -3.54 30.01 16.03
N SER A 376 -2.34 29.73 16.51
CA SER A 376 -1.41 30.75 17.04
C SER A 376 -1.00 31.78 15.98
N ALA A 377 -1.00 31.39 14.71
CA ALA A 377 -0.75 32.30 13.58
C ALA A 377 -1.99 33.07 13.11
N GLY A 378 -3.16 32.84 13.74
CA GLY A 378 -4.40 33.57 13.44
C GLY A 378 -5.35 32.85 12.48
N MET A 379 -5.29 31.50 12.42
CA MET A 379 -6.22 30.70 11.61
C MET A 379 -7.67 30.90 12.08
N ARG A 380 -8.60 31.02 11.13
CA ARG A 380 -10.05 31.17 11.35
C ARG A 380 -10.87 30.15 10.58
N SER A 381 -10.34 29.59 9.52
CA SER A 381 -10.90 28.48 8.75
C SER A 381 -9.77 27.60 8.25
N LEU A 382 -10.07 26.36 7.89
CA LEU A 382 -9.07 25.36 7.52
C LEU A 382 -9.42 24.68 6.21
N VAL A 383 -8.41 24.50 5.37
CA VAL A 383 -8.43 23.60 4.21
C VAL A 383 -7.50 22.43 4.53
N ILE A 384 -8.03 21.21 4.55
CA ILE A 384 -7.27 19.97 4.60
C ILE A 384 -7.24 19.37 3.21
N ASP A 385 -6.05 19.17 2.66
CA ASP A 385 -5.84 18.54 1.37
C ASP A 385 -5.56 17.05 1.55
N LEU A 386 -6.39 16.19 0.93
CA LEU A 386 -6.24 14.75 0.89
C LEU A 386 -5.97 14.24 -0.53
N ARG A 387 -5.73 15.12 -1.49
CA ARG A 387 -5.45 14.72 -2.87
C ARG A 387 -4.17 13.91 -2.92
N GLY A 388 -4.19 12.82 -3.71
CA GLY A 388 -3.06 11.88 -3.79
C GLY A 388 -2.83 11.04 -2.53
N ASN A 389 -3.66 11.16 -1.48
CA ASN A 389 -3.51 10.38 -0.26
C ASN A 389 -4.19 9.00 -0.39
N PRO A 390 -3.42 7.89 -0.49
CA PRO A 390 -3.98 6.56 -0.71
C PRO A 390 -4.61 5.94 0.57
N GLY A 391 -4.56 6.66 1.69
CA GLY A 391 -5.07 6.19 2.97
C GLY A 391 -3.97 5.86 3.99
N GLY A 392 -4.12 4.75 4.69
CA GLY A 392 -3.23 4.30 5.75
C GLY A 392 -3.99 3.57 6.85
N LEU A 393 -3.66 3.81 8.12
CA LEU A 393 -4.32 3.18 9.26
C LEU A 393 -5.77 3.67 9.42
N LEU A 394 -6.70 2.73 9.56
CA LEU A 394 -8.09 3.04 9.90
C LEU A 394 -8.19 3.78 11.23
N SER A 395 -7.47 3.31 12.25
CA SER A 395 -7.44 3.95 13.57
C SER A 395 -6.99 5.40 13.49
N ALA A 396 -5.95 5.69 12.69
CA ALA A 396 -5.48 7.06 12.50
C ALA A 396 -6.54 7.96 11.83
N ALA A 397 -7.30 7.43 10.86
CA ALA A 397 -8.40 8.19 10.25
C ALA A 397 -9.52 8.47 11.25
N VAL A 398 -9.82 7.51 12.13
CA VAL A 398 -10.79 7.70 13.23
C VAL A 398 -10.29 8.76 14.20
N ASP A 399 -9.03 8.68 14.64
CA ASP A 399 -8.43 9.63 15.58
C ASP A 399 -8.37 11.05 14.98
N VAL A 400 -8.05 11.17 13.68
CA VAL A 400 -8.09 12.45 12.95
C VAL A 400 -9.51 12.99 12.85
N ALA A 401 -10.51 12.13 12.58
CA ALA A 401 -11.92 12.55 12.54
C ALA A 401 -12.41 13.01 13.91
N ASP A 402 -11.96 12.36 14.99
CA ASP A 402 -12.31 12.69 16.38
C ASP A 402 -11.81 14.09 16.80
N LEU A 403 -10.79 14.65 16.12
CA LEU A 403 -10.39 16.05 16.30
C LEU A 403 -11.45 17.07 15.83
N PHE A 404 -12.41 16.66 14.99
CA PHE A 404 -13.39 17.55 14.36
C PHE A 404 -14.84 17.18 14.64
N ILE A 405 -15.13 15.92 14.98
CA ILE A 405 -16.49 15.39 15.21
C ILE A 405 -16.68 15.18 16.71
N ASP A 406 -17.68 15.84 17.29
CA ASP A 406 -17.92 15.79 18.74
C ASP A 406 -18.41 14.43 19.22
N ARG A 407 -19.23 13.74 18.42
CA ARG A 407 -19.84 12.44 18.76
C ARG A 407 -20.49 11.81 17.54
N GLY A 408 -20.61 10.51 17.59
CA GLY A 408 -21.32 9.71 16.60
C GLY A 408 -20.41 8.76 15.86
N LEU A 409 -20.99 8.01 14.95
CA LEU A 409 -20.27 7.02 14.15
C LEU A 409 -19.30 7.72 13.18
N VAL A 410 -18.06 7.27 13.13
CA VAL A 410 -17.06 7.71 12.13
C VAL A 410 -17.03 6.72 10.97
N VAL A 411 -16.98 5.43 11.27
CA VAL A 411 -17.00 4.36 10.27
C VAL A 411 -17.50 3.06 10.91
N ALA A 412 -18.25 2.27 10.16
CA ALA A 412 -18.62 0.91 10.55
C ALA A 412 -17.87 -0.09 9.67
N THR A 413 -17.39 -1.19 10.27
CA THR A 413 -16.79 -2.32 9.54
C THR A 413 -17.70 -3.53 9.63
N ARG A 414 -17.78 -4.31 8.56
CA ARG A 414 -18.57 -5.53 8.49
C ARG A 414 -17.76 -6.60 7.77
N GLY A 415 -17.48 -7.68 8.47
CA GLY A 415 -16.76 -8.83 7.98
C GLY A 415 -17.62 -10.07 7.89
N ARG A 416 -16.99 -11.20 7.60
CA ARG A 416 -17.64 -12.50 7.64
C ARG A 416 -17.79 -13.03 9.06
N SER A 417 -16.83 -12.71 9.91
CA SER A 417 -16.87 -13.03 11.34
C SER A 417 -17.43 -11.85 12.13
N PRO A 418 -18.29 -12.07 13.15
CA PRO A 418 -18.71 -10.99 14.05
C PRO A 418 -17.56 -10.25 14.74
N GLU A 419 -16.40 -10.89 14.83
CA GLU A 419 -15.16 -10.30 15.36
C GLU A 419 -14.58 -9.20 14.49
N GLU A 420 -15.03 -9.10 13.23
CA GLU A 420 -14.65 -8.05 12.27
C GLU A 420 -15.70 -6.93 12.19
N ASP A 421 -16.80 -7.06 12.95
CA ASP A 421 -17.89 -6.09 12.98
C ASP A 421 -17.68 -5.05 14.08
N PHE A 422 -17.22 -3.86 13.69
CA PHE A 422 -16.98 -2.76 14.61
C PHE A 422 -17.72 -1.49 14.18
N ASN A 423 -18.07 -0.68 15.18
CA ASN A 423 -18.54 0.67 15.00
C ASN A 423 -17.55 1.62 15.67
N TYR A 424 -16.75 2.31 14.88
CA TYR A 424 -15.80 3.31 15.36
C TYR A 424 -16.53 4.63 15.53
N THR A 425 -16.53 5.15 16.74
CA THR A 425 -17.26 6.38 17.10
C THR A 425 -16.30 7.45 17.59
N ALA A 426 -16.62 8.71 17.28
CA ALA A 426 -15.99 9.84 17.91
C ALA A 426 -16.26 9.78 19.43
N SER A 427 -15.19 9.84 20.22
CA SER A 427 -15.23 9.61 21.67
C SER A 427 -14.81 10.83 22.49
N GLN A 428 -14.06 11.74 21.88
CA GLN A 428 -13.61 12.96 22.51
C GLN A 428 -14.45 14.14 22.03
N PRO A 429 -14.83 15.09 22.90
CA PRO A 429 -15.49 16.30 22.46
C PRO A 429 -14.62 16.98 21.41
N GLY A 430 -15.17 17.21 20.22
CA GLY A 430 -14.45 17.84 19.12
C GLY A 430 -13.79 19.13 19.55
N THR A 431 -12.46 19.16 19.46
CA THR A 431 -11.65 20.27 19.94
C THR A 431 -11.70 21.44 18.97
N TRP A 432 -11.76 21.13 17.66
CA TRP A 432 -11.66 22.11 16.58
C TRP A 432 -13.02 22.36 15.94
N ARG A 433 -13.59 23.57 16.14
CA ARG A 433 -14.92 23.95 15.62
C ARG A 433 -14.89 24.98 14.49
N LEU A 434 -13.68 25.36 14.06
CA LEU A 434 -13.54 26.28 12.93
C LEU A 434 -14.14 25.70 11.64
N PRO A 435 -14.55 26.55 10.68
CA PRO A 435 -15.01 26.10 9.37
C PRO A 435 -13.96 25.23 8.69
N LEU A 436 -14.39 24.08 8.15
CA LEU A 436 -13.53 23.06 7.54
C LEU A 436 -13.94 22.82 6.09
N THR A 437 -12.94 22.79 5.22
CA THR A 437 -13.06 22.36 3.82
C THR A 437 -12.05 21.25 3.58
N VAL A 438 -12.45 20.17 2.93
CA VAL A 438 -11.58 19.02 2.62
C VAL A 438 -11.49 18.88 1.10
N LEU A 439 -10.26 18.84 0.59
CA LEU A 439 -9.97 18.55 -0.82
C LEU A 439 -9.77 17.05 -1.03
N ILE A 440 -10.40 16.51 -2.06
CA ILE A 440 -10.24 15.12 -2.49
C ILE A 440 -10.06 15.03 -4.00
N ASP A 441 -9.45 13.94 -4.46
CA ASP A 441 -9.33 13.57 -5.87
C ASP A 441 -9.53 12.06 -6.09
N GLY A 442 -9.33 11.60 -7.32
CA GLY A 442 -9.46 10.18 -7.67
C GLY A 442 -8.44 9.25 -7.02
N ASP A 443 -7.36 9.79 -6.44
CA ASP A 443 -6.32 9.05 -5.72
C ASP A 443 -6.52 9.12 -4.19
N SER A 444 -7.45 9.93 -3.70
CA SER A 444 -7.90 9.92 -2.30
C SER A 444 -8.64 8.62 -2.01
N ALA A 445 -8.04 7.72 -1.21
CA ALA A 445 -8.57 6.38 -1.02
C ALA A 445 -8.63 5.96 0.45
N SER A 446 -9.50 4.99 0.77
CA SER A 446 -9.44 4.24 2.01
C SER A 446 -9.62 5.12 3.27
N SER A 447 -8.60 5.28 4.12
CA SER A 447 -8.63 6.15 5.32
C SER A 447 -8.95 7.60 4.99
N SER A 448 -8.53 8.09 3.81
CA SER A 448 -8.95 9.40 3.29
C SER A 448 -10.46 9.45 3.06
N GLU A 449 -11.04 8.36 2.56
CA GLU A 449 -12.48 8.26 2.33
C GLU A 449 -13.26 8.15 3.64
N ILE A 450 -12.70 7.44 4.63
CA ILE A 450 -13.28 7.36 5.97
C ILE A 450 -13.37 8.76 6.58
N PHE A 451 -12.27 9.53 6.57
CA PHE A 451 -12.26 10.88 7.10
C PHE A 451 -13.19 11.81 6.32
N ALA A 452 -13.02 11.89 5.00
CA ALA A 452 -13.85 12.78 4.17
C ALA A 452 -15.35 12.44 4.24
N GLY A 453 -15.66 11.13 4.22
CA GLY A 453 -17.05 10.65 4.33
C GLY A 453 -17.66 10.93 5.70
N ALA A 454 -16.90 10.80 6.78
CA ALA A 454 -17.36 11.16 8.12
C ALA A 454 -17.61 12.66 8.24
N ILE A 455 -16.69 13.51 7.76
CA ILE A 455 -16.87 14.97 7.74
C ILE A 455 -18.12 15.37 6.95
N ARG A 456 -18.35 14.73 5.81
CA ARG A 456 -19.52 14.97 4.97
C ARG A 456 -20.82 14.54 5.64
N ASP A 457 -20.89 13.29 6.13
CA ASP A 457 -22.12 12.71 6.68
C ASP A 457 -22.56 13.38 7.98
N HIS A 458 -21.62 13.91 8.76
CA HIS A 458 -21.90 14.74 9.92
C HIS A 458 -22.20 16.22 9.57
N GLY A 459 -22.09 16.62 8.30
CA GLY A 459 -22.21 18.02 7.90
C GLY A 459 -21.17 18.93 8.56
N ARG A 460 -20.01 18.35 8.98
CA ARG A 460 -18.99 19.06 9.75
C ARG A 460 -18.15 20.00 8.87
N GLY A 461 -18.03 19.73 7.59
CA GLY A 461 -17.27 20.52 6.63
C GLY A 461 -17.77 20.31 5.22
N ARG A 462 -17.14 20.99 4.26
CA ARG A 462 -17.43 20.87 2.83
C ARG A 462 -16.34 20.05 2.14
N ILE A 463 -16.76 19.18 1.24
CA ILE A 463 -15.87 18.35 0.42
C ILE A 463 -15.79 18.97 -0.98
N VAL A 464 -14.57 19.21 -1.47
CA VAL A 464 -14.30 19.86 -2.77
C VAL A 464 -13.38 18.99 -3.61
N GLY A 465 -13.59 18.95 -4.92
CA GLY A 465 -12.74 18.25 -5.87
C GLY A 465 -13.52 17.32 -6.78
N VAL A 466 -13.02 16.13 -7.00
CA VAL A 466 -13.69 15.07 -7.77
C VAL A 466 -13.93 13.86 -6.87
N ARG A 467 -14.75 12.91 -7.34
CA ARG A 467 -15.03 11.65 -6.62
C ARG A 467 -13.74 10.94 -6.22
N SER A 468 -13.68 10.46 -4.98
CA SER A 468 -12.57 9.66 -4.48
C SER A 468 -12.51 8.26 -5.11
N TYR A 469 -11.47 7.51 -4.80
CA TYR A 469 -11.13 6.23 -5.41
C TYR A 469 -12.22 5.15 -5.30
N GLY A 470 -12.84 5.00 -4.14
CA GLY A 470 -13.83 3.95 -3.88
C GLY A 470 -13.22 2.65 -3.32
N LYS A 471 -12.19 2.73 -2.48
CA LYS A 471 -11.66 1.59 -1.75
C LYS A 471 -12.42 1.38 -0.45
N GLY A 472 -13.32 0.42 -0.44
CA GLY A 472 -14.20 0.13 0.70
C GLY A 472 -13.85 -1.13 1.48
N SER A 473 -12.62 -1.63 1.39
CA SER A 473 -12.19 -2.88 2.03
C SER A 473 -11.07 -2.67 3.04
N ILE A 474 -11.09 -3.47 4.11
CA ILE A 474 -10.11 -3.46 5.19
C ILE A 474 -9.19 -4.65 5.03
N GLN A 475 -7.90 -4.43 5.18
CA GLN A 475 -6.90 -5.46 5.18
C GLN A 475 -6.31 -5.67 6.57
N GLY A 476 -6.42 -6.92 7.07
CA GLY A 476 -5.66 -7.38 8.23
C GLY A 476 -4.25 -7.80 7.81
N ILE A 477 -3.26 -7.50 8.65
CA ILE A 477 -1.88 -7.97 8.48
C ILE A 477 -1.67 -9.13 9.46
N PHE A 478 -1.24 -10.25 8.92
CA PHE A 478 -1.00 -11.48 9.67
C PHE A 478 0.47 -11.89 9.53
N PRO A 479 1.33 -11.54 10.51
CA PRO A 479 2.66 -12.14 10.58
C PRO A 479 2.53 -13.65 10.74
N LEU A 480 3.34 -14.40 10.00
CA LEU A 480 3.36 -15.86 10.08
C LEU A 480 4.50 -16.31 10.97
N GLN A 481 4.32 -17.45 11.65
CA GLN A 481 5.28 -17.90 12.66
C GLN A 481 6.58 -18.44 12.05
N ILE A 482 6.58 -18.71 10.75
CA ILE A 482 7.66 -19.37 10.03
C ILE A 482 8.23 -18.39 9.00
N ALA A 483 9.55 -18.40 8.83
CA ALA A 483 10.30 -17.65 7.81
C ALA A 483 10.18 -16.11 7.88
N GLY A 484 9.64 -15.53 8.96
CA GLY A 484 9.52 -14.06 9.10
C GLY A 484 8.65 -13.39 8.01
N VAL A 485 7.90 -14.16 7.27
CA VAL A 485 6.98 -13.70 6.22
C VAL A 485 5.61 -13.34 6.82
N GLY A 486 4.74 -12.76 6.02
CA GLY A 486 3.38 -12.44 6.44
C GLY A 486 2.37 -12.55 5.31
N MET A 487 1.14 -12.24 5.64
CA MET A 487 0.10 -12.05 4.65
C MET A 487 -0.76 -10.84 4.99
N ARG A 488 -1.27 -10.20 3.98
CA ARG A 488 -2.31 -9.19 4.04
C ARG A 488 -3.57 -9.79 3.45
N LEU A 489 -4.67 -9.78 4.20
CA LEU A 489 -5.96 -10.32 3.78
C LEU A 489 -7.05 -9.26 3.88
N THR A 490 -7.95 -9.25 2.92
CA THR A 490 -9.20 -8.50 3.04
C THR A 490 -10.12 -9.19 4.04
N THR A 491 -10.37 -8.54 5.18
CA THR A 491 -11.14 -9.13 6.30
C THR A 491 -12.55 -8.57 6.41
N ALA A 492 -12.76 -7.32 6.01
CA ALA A 492 -14.05 -6.65 6.12
C ALA A 492 -14.25 -5.57 5.05
N SER A 493 -15.49 -5.14 4.89
CA SER A 493 -15.84 -3.91 4.18
C SER A 493 -16.19 -2.81 5.17
N PHE A 494 -16.00 -1.54 4.78
CA PHE A 494 -16.36 -0.42 5.64
C PHE A 494 -17.42 0.48 5.00
N TYR A 495 -18.19 1.12 5.89
CA TYR A 495 -19.38 1.89 5.57
C TYR A 495 -19.34 3.25 6.25
N SER A 496 -19.87 4.27 5.58
CA SER A 496 -19.96 5.61 6.12
C SER A 496 -20.92 5.70 7.31
N PRO A 497 -20.91 6.80 8.09
CA PRO A 497 -21.91 7.04 9.15
C PRO A 497 -23.36 6.92 8.67
N ALA A 498 -23.63 7.29 7.42
CA ALA A 498 -24.95 7.15 6.81
C ALA A 498 -25.24 5.72 6.27
N GLY A 499 -24.36 4.74 6.53
CA GLY A 499 -24.52 3.34 6.10
C GLY A 499 -24.22 3.11 4.61
N ARG A 500 -23.59 4.05 3.92
CA ARG A 500 -23.24 3.91 2.50
C ARG A 500 -21.93 3.13 2.34
N PRO A 501 -21.85 2.15 1.42
CA PRO A 501 -20.59 1.49 1.12
C PRO A 501 -19.64 2.45 0.40
N TYR A 502 -18.36 2.35 0.69
CA TYR A 502 -17.33 3.07 -0.07
C TYR A 502 -16.83 2.29 -1.28
N SER A 503 -16.91 0.95 -1.22
CA SER A 503 -16.41 0.07 -2.28
C SER A 503 -17.02 0.43 -3.64
N ARG A 504 -16.17 0.80 -4.59
CA ARG A 504 -16.51 1.22 -5.97
C ARG A 504 -17.43 2.45 -6.05
N VAL A 505 -17.77 3.07 -4.92
CA VAL A 505 -18.65 4.25 -4.82
C VAL A 505 -17.83 5.50 -4.52
N GLY A 506 -16.91 5.42 -3.56
CA GLY A 506 -16.13 6.55 -3.10
C GLY A 506 -16.93 7.61 -2.36
N VAL A 507 -16.31 8.75 -2.14
CA VAL A 507 -16.90 9.95 -1.56
C VAL A 507 -17.17 10.96 -2.68
N GLU A 508 -18.44 11.34 -2.85
CA GLU A 508 -18.81 12.42 -3.78
C GLU A 508 -18.52 13.77 -3.13
N PRO A 509 -17.88 14.72 -3.83
CA PRO A 509 -17.69 16.06 -3.31
C PRO A 509 -19.01 16.84 -3.25
N ASP A 510 -19.10 17.79 -2.32
CA ASP A 510 -20.21 18.77 -2.27
C ASP A 510 -20.07 19.83 -3.37
N VAL A 511 -18.83 20.12 -3.75
CA VAL A 511 -18.48 21.07 -4.82
C VAL A 511 -17.56 20.37 -5.81
N TRP A 512 -18.11 20.05 -6.97
CA TRP A 512 -17.36 19.38 -8.03
C TRP A 512 -16.44 20.36 -8.76
N VAL A 513 -15.14 20.14 -8.68
CA VAL A 513 -14.13 20.94 -9.39
C VAL A 513 -13.06 20.02 -9.92
N GLN A 514 -12.92 19.97 -11.24
CA GLN A 514 -11.89 19.18 -11.90
C GLN A 514 -10.59 19.98 -12.02
N GLN A 515 -9.46 19.31 -11.83
CA GLN A 515 -8.16 19.89 -12.10
C GLN A 515 -7.99 20.15 -13.59
N THR A 516 -7.73 21.39 -13.98
CA THR A 516 -7.54 21.81 -15.38
C THR A 516 -6.08 21.96 -15.77
N GLY A 517 -5.18 22.11 -14.79
CA GLY A 517 -3.74 22.20 -15.01
C GLY A 517 -3.11 20.82 -15.27
N ARG A 518 -1.98 20.80 -15.98
CA ARG A 518 -1.12 19.61 -16.12
C ARG A 518 0.14 19.82 -15.29
N PRO A 519 0.64 18.77 -14.61
CA PRO A 519 1.96 18.88 -13.97
C PRO A 519 3.05 18.99 -15.05
N ASP A 520 4.05 19.82 -14.81
CA ASP A 520 5.29 19.83 -15.58
C ASP A 520 6.18 18.63 -15.20
N ALA A 521 7.33 18.51 -15.85
CA ALA A 521 8.30 17.43 -15.56
C ALA A 521 8.83 17.44 -14.12
N ALA A 522 8.69 18.55 -13.40
CA ALA A 522 9.05 18.70 -11.99
C ALA A 522 7.84 18.54 -11.03
N GLY A 523 6.66 18.16 -11.57
CA GLY A 523 5.44 17.98 -10.77
C GLY A 523 4.70 19.29 -10.43
N LYS A 524 5.16 20.44 -10.92
CA LYS A 524 4.52 21.73 -10.68
C LYS A 524 3.35 21.93 -11.63
N GLN A 525 2.19 22.29 -11.09
CA GLN A 525 0.96 22.53 -11.87
C GLN A 525 1.13 23.76 -12.80
N ILE A 526 1.00 23.52 -14.11
CA ILE A 526 0.91 24.57 -15.11
C ILE A 526 -0.58 24.84 -15.37
N GLY A 527 -1.06 26.07 -15.18
CA GLY A 527 -2.45 26.45 -15.45
C GLY A 527 -3.31 26.70 -14.21
N GLY A 528 -2.72 26.69 -13.01
CA GLY A 528 -3.40 26.95 -11.74
C GLY A 528 -4.04 25.71 -11.12
N ASP A 529 -4.34 25.79 -9.83
CA ASP A 529 -4.99 24.75 -9.02
C ASP A 529 -6.44 25.14 -8.76
N ALA A 530 -7.33 24.81 -9.69
CA ALA A 530 -8.75 25.19 -9.61
C ALA A 530 -9.47 24.59 -8.38
N PRO A 531 -9.26 23.30 -7.99
CA PRO A 531 -9.83 22.74 -6.76
C PRO A 531 -9.35 23.48 -5.51
N LEU A 532 -8.06 23.77 -5.40
CA LEU A 532 -7.51 24.52 -4.26
C LEU A 532 -8.08 25.95 -4.20
N ALA A 533 -8.16 26.62 -5.35
CA ALA A 533 -8.74 27.96 -5.41
C ALA A 533 -10.18 27.98 -4.93
N ALA A 534 -11.00 27.02 -5.35
CA ALA A 534 -12.40 26.87 -4.92
C ALA A 534 -12.50 26.56 -3.41
N ALA A 535 -11.63 25.68 -2.89
CA ALA A 535 -11.61 25.35 -1.46
C ALA A 535 -11.23 26.56 -0.60
N VAL A 536 -10.24 27.34 -1.03
CA VAL A 536 -9.81 28.57 -0.35
C VAL A 536 -10.93 29.63 -0.38
N GLU A 537 -11.65 29.77 -1.48
CA GLU A 537 -12.77 30.71 -1.57
C GLU A 537 -13.91 30.33 -0.62
N LEU A 538 -14.28 29.05 -0.54
CA LEU A 538 -15.25 28.56 0.43
C LEU A 538 -14.80 28.81 1.87
N ALA A 539 -13.53 28.55 2.18
CA ALA A 539 -12.96 28.77 3.50
C ALA A 539 -12.93 30.27 3.88
N ARG A 540 -12.66 31.17 2.92
CA ARG A 540 -12.73 32.63 3.09
C ARG A 540 -14.14 33.10 3.46
N ASN A 541 -15.13 32.64 2.70
CA ASN A 541 -16.52 32.98 2.92
C ASN A 541 -16.99 32.51 4.30
N ALA A 542 -16.61 31.31 4.70
CA ALA A 542 -16.95 30.76 6.01
C ALA A 542 -16.25 31.51 7.17
N ALA A 543 -14.98 31.91 7.00
CA ALA A 543 -14.24 32.74 7.96
C ALA A 543 -14.88 34.12 8.14
N GLY A 544 -15.38 34.73 7.05
CA GLY A 544 -16.08 36.01 7.07
C GLY A 544 -17.42 35.96 7.86
N HIS A 545 -18.17 34.89 7.76
CA HIS A 545 -19.41 34.68 8.54
C HIS A 545 -19.11 34.40 10.03
N SER A 546 -17.99 33.79 10.36
CA SER A 546 -17.54 33.55 11.75
C SER A 546 -17.18 34.85 12.49
N LEU A 547 -16.79 35.91 11.77
CA LEU A 547 -16.54 37.24 12.33
C LEU A 547 -17.83 37.90 12.90
N ALA A 548 -19.01 37.45 12.44
CA ALA A 548 -20.31 37.95 12.89
C ALA A 548 -20.82 37.26 14.18
N GLN A 549 -20.20 36.20 14.65
CA GLN A 549 -20.57 35.48 15.87
C GLN A 549 -19.37 35.33 16.81
N PRO A 550 -19.46 35.70 18.11
CA PRO A 550 -18.37 35.55 19.05
C PRO A 550 -18.08 34.05 19.29
N VAL A 551 -16.87 33.62 19.01
CA VAL A 551 -16.39 32.26 19.26
C VAL A 551 -16.38 32.03 20.78
N SER A 552 -17.32 31.26 21.29
CA SER A 552 -17.29 30.81 22.69
C SER A 552 -16.24 29.68 22.82
N ARG A 553 -15.07 30.03 23.26
CA ARG A 553 -14.05 29.06 23.73
C ARG A 553 -14.55 28.44 25.05
N ARG A 554 -14.99 27.19 25.03
CA ARG A 554 -15.00 26.37 26.24
C ARG A 554 -13.64 25.72 26.37
N ILE A 555 -12.77 26.36 27.14
CA ILE A 555 -11.56 25.71 27.68
C ILE A 555 -12.07 24.81 28.81
N LEU A 556 -11.97 23.49 28.66
CA LEU A 556 -12.13 22.57 29.77
C LEU A 556 -10.83 22.57 30.60
N PRO A 557 -10.92 22.58 31.94
CA PRO A 557 -9.74 22.52 32.80
C PRO A 557 -9.05 21.16 32.67
N ARG A 558 -7.72 21.19 32.88
CA ARG A 558 -6.77 20.06 32.83
C ARG A 558 -7.13 18.92 33.80
#